data_9d73254148decbac4337ab3e2e78a726
#
_entry.id   9d73254148decbac4337ab3e2e78a726
#
_cell.length_a   1.000
_cell.length_b   1.000
_cell.length_c   1.000
_cell.angle_alpha   90.00
_cell.angle_beta   90.00
_cell.angle_gamma   90.00
#
_symmetry.space_group_name_H-M   'P 1'
#
loop_
_entity.id
_entity.type
_entity.pdbx_description
1 polymer ?
#
loop_
_entity_poly.entity_id
_entity_poly.type
_entity_poly.pdbx_seq_one_letter_code
_entity_poly.pdbx_strand_id
1 'polypeptide(L)'
;MLVAACAVYAQIPNVSGRVTSTDGSPVAGAVVSDGLNCTQTDSDGRYTLTSDLENRHFIMLSVPAEYEIPARHSLPIPFKRIPRYVETFTADFVLEPRKESSDHHTLIVQGDPQIKDFFWDNSAEAYRDVVIPDIIKTRKSIATPCYGIELGDVIYNELTVYPVYLHNTDRVNMVTFNVIGNHDHDQTTLLKDSLGTMHYEMHLGPTCYSANIGRVHYIFIDDILYDRKDAKESYRHGLYDETVHWLIEDLKYVPKDKIIMICAHAQMFNKKTTMVRRNKNFAAYSKALLDFKYVYSWAGHNHHTYLYTSEPERNYDIDNLTSITVTKSTGALRSNRLLNNDGTPQGYFVVDVDGEEVSWYYLCCGKDRNYQMKVYPPARTGGEYVMANIWAHDNKWGAVEWWENGVKVGQMEAHDALDPDYVDLYATVTNKTTRKYCKPVNSFHMFRIKPSEGIREGEVRVTDRFGNLYTQKVSW
;
A
#
# COMPACT_ATOMS: atom_id res chain seq x y z
N MET A 1 48.86 14.29 -29.10
CA MET A 1 47.80 13.96 -28.17
C MET A 1 46.85 15.14 -28.09
N LEU A 2 45.75 15.11 -28.84
CA LEU A 2 44.66 16.09 -28.71
C LEU A 2 43.77 15.63 -27.56
N VAL A 3 43.75 16.41 -26.46
CA VAL A 3 42.73 16.24 -25.42
C VAL A 3 41.48 16.94 -25.93
N ALA A 4 40.48 16.16 -26.34
CA ALA A 4 39.16 16.67 -26.63
C ALA A 4 38.52 17.06 -25.30
N ALA A 5 38.43 18.36 -24.99
CA ALA A 5 37.59 18.86 -23.92
C ALA A 5 36.13 18.70 -24.34
N CYS A 6 35.43 17.70 -23.80
CA CYS A 6 33.98 17.65 -23.85
C CYS A 6 33.46 18.84 -23.04
N ALA A 7 33.05 19.91 -23.70
CA ALA A 7 32.26 20.96 -23.09
C ALA A 7 30.90 20.33 -22.70
N VAL A 8 30.67 20.11 -21.41
CA VAL A 8 29.37 19.81 -20.87
C VAL A 8 28.57 21.11 -20.98
N TYR A 9 27.76 21.24 -22.03
CA TYR A 9 26.77 22.30 -22.11
C TYR A 9 25.77 22.05 -20.99
N ALA A 10 25.79 22.91 -19.96
CA ALA A 10 24.73 22.94 -18.97
C ALA A 10 23.41 23.15 -19.71
N GLN A 11 22.51 22.19 -19.63
CA GLN A 11 21.17 22.35 -20.21
C GLN A 11 20.49 23.53 -19.53
N ILE A 12 19.93 24.43 -20.32
CA ILE A 12 19.19 25.59 -19.82
C ILE A 12 17.90 25.08 -19.19
N PRO A 13 17.59 25.46 -17.93
CA PRO A 13 16.33 25.08 -17.32
C PRO A 13 15.13 25.54 -18.18
N ASN A 14 14.18 24.64 -18.41
CA ASN A 14 12.98 24.90 -19.19
C ASN A 14 11.69 24.80 -18.35
N VAL A 15 11.81 24.45 -17.08
CA VAL A 15 10.74 24.51 -16.09
C VAL A 15 11.14 25.49 -14.99
N SER A 16 10.20 26.33 -14.58
CA SER A 16 10.36 27.24 -13.46
C SER A 16 9.06 27.36 -12.68
N GLY A 17 9.14 27.89 -11.48
CA GLY A 17 7.94 28.16 -10.68
C GLY A 17 8.27 28.71 -9.32
N ARG A 18 7.21 28.95 -8.56
CA ARG A 18 7.28 29.43 -7.20
C ARG A 18 6.34 28.64 -6.30
N VAL A 19 6.79 28.31 -5.11
CA VAL A 19 5.97 27.73 -4.04
C VAL A 19 5.74 28.81 -3.00
N THR A 20 4.48 29.12 -2.72
CA THR A 20 4.08 30.12 -1.72
C THR A 20 3.04 29.54 -0.77
N SER A 21 2.97 30.12 0.42
CA SER A 21 1.85 29.93 1.32
C SER A 21 0.63 30.74 0.84
N THR A 22 -0.55 30.42 1.34
CA THR A 22 -1.80 31.16 1.06
C THR A 22 -1.76 32.63 1.49
N ASP A 23 -0.88 33.01 2.43
CA ASP A 23 -0.63 34.39 2.81
C ASP A 23 0.37 35.11 1.87
N GLY A 24 0.89 34.43 0.86
CA GLY A 24 1.87 34.93 -0.09
C GLY A 24 3.34 34.78 0.32
N SER A 25 3.62 34.27 1.53
CA SER A 25 4.98 34.00 2.00
C SER A 25 5.66 32.93 1.15
N PRO A 26 6.97 33.04 0.86
CA PRO A 26 7.69 32.03 0.13
C PRO A 26 7.84 30.74 0.96
N VAL A 27 7.74 29.59 0.31
CA VAL A 27 8.03 28.28 0.90
C VAL A 27 9.40 27.83 0.41
N ALA A 28 10.42 28.02 1.25
CA ALA A 28 11.78 27.58 0.97
C ALA A 28 11.95 26.08 1.28
N GLY A 29 12.84 25.41 0.54
CA GLY A 29 13.19 24.01 0.81
C GLY A 29 12.15 22.99 0.35
N ALA A 30 11.11 23.40 -0.35
CA ALA A 30 10.13 22.47 -0.92
C ALA A 30 10.73 21.75 -2.13
N VAL A 31 10.59 20.44 -2.19
CA VAL A 31 11.15 19.60 -3.26
C VAL A 31 10.16 19.51 -4.41
N VAL A 32 10.63 19.81 -5.61
CA VAL A 32 9.88 19.75 -6.87
C VAL A 32 10.53 18.76 -7.82
N SER A 33 9.73 17.96 -8.51
CA SER A 33 10.20 16.90 -9.39
C SER A 33 9.38 16.81 -10.68
N ASP A 34 9.99 16.30 -11.75
CA ASP A 34 9.32 15.91 -13.00
C ASP A 34 9.12 14.38 -13.12
N GLY A 35 9.39 13.63 -12.03
CA GLY A 35 9.38 12.16 -12.03
C GLY A 35 10.70 11.53 -12.48
N LEU A 36 11.74 12.33 -12.71
CA LEU A 36 13.11 11.89 -12.96
C LEU A 36 14.09 12.72 -12.12
N ASN A 37 14.08 14.02 -12.30
CA ASN A 37 14.95 14.97 -11.61
C ASN A 37 14.20 15.65 -10.48
N CYS A 38 14.94 15.99 -9.43
CA CYS A 38 14.44 16.75 -8.29
C CYS A 38 15.22 18.05 -8.12
N THR A 39 14.55 19.07 -7.64
CA THR A 39 15.16 20.36 -7.24
C THR A 39 14.48 20.87 -5.98
N GLN A 40 15.03 21.88 -5.34
CA GLN A 40 14.47 22.47 -4.13
C GLN A 40 14.26 23.97 -4.32
N THR A 41 13.22 24.52 -3.73
CA THR A 41 12.96 25.96 -3.75
C THR A 41 13.99 26.71 -2.92
N ASP A 42 14.38 27.90 -3.40
CA ASP A 42 15.27 28.85 -2.71
C ASP A 42 14.53 29.63 -1.60
N SER A 43 15.21 30.60 -0.98
CA SER A 43 14.65 31.46 0.08
C SER A 43 13.45 32.31 -0.37
N ASP A 44 13.32 32.57 -1.68
CA ASP A 44 12.20 33.31 -2.26
C ASP A 44 11.07 32.37 -2.73
N GLY A 45 11.19 31.07 -2.45
CA GLY A 45 10.27 30.03 -2.86
C GLY A 45 10.36 29.69 -4.35
N ARG A 46 11.40 30.15 -5.07
CA ARG A 46 11.59 29.93 -6.50
C ARG A 46 12.37 28.66 -6.78
N TYR A 47 12.08 28.03 -7.89
CA TYR A 47 12.87 26.89 -8.38
C TYR A 47 13.00 26.90 -9.89
N THR A 48 13.99 26.19 -10.40
CA THR A 48 14.16 25.85 -11.80
C THR A 48 14.53 24.38 -11.95
N LEU A 49 14.10 23.76 -13.03
CA LEU A 49 14.34 22.37 -13.33
C LEU A 49 14.55 22.21 -14.85
N THR A 50 15.43 21.30 -15.24
CA THR A 50 15.54 20.85 -16.62
C THR A 50 14.73 19.55 -16.76
N SER A 51 13.77 19.54 -17.67
CA SER A 51 12.84 18.44 -17.86
C SER A 51 12.67 18.09 -19.34
N ASP A 52 12.43 16.83 -19.63
CA ASP A 52 11.97 16.37 -20.94
C ASP A 52 10.46 16.59 -21.07
N LEU A 53 10.05 17.81 -21.44
CA LEU A 53 8.65 18.22 -21.53
C LEU A 53 7.84 17.44 -22.59
N GLU A 54 8.48 16.71 -23.48
CA GLU A 54 7.82 15.86 -24.46
C GLU A 54 7.36 14.53 -23.84
N ASN A 55 8.18 13.94 -22.93
CA ASN A 55 7.96 12.62 -22.35
C ASN A 55 7.56 12.66 -20.88
N ARG A 56 7.66 13.79 -20.17
CA ARG A 56 7.18 13.97 -18.79
C ARG A 56 5.76 14.52 -18.80
N HIS A 57 4.93 14.01 -17.90
CA HIS A 57 3.51 14.37 -17.86
C HIS A 57 3.17 15.36 -16.73
N PHE A 58 4.01 15.43 -15.70
CA PHE A 58 3.72 16.22 -14.49
C PHE A 58 4.96 16.93 -13.95
N ILE A 59 4.73 18.10 -13.34
CA ILE A 59 5.60 18.68 -12.32
C ILE A 59 4.91 18.48 -10.98
N MET A 60 5.61 17.86 -10.05
CA MET A 60 5.09 17.40 -8.76
C MET A 60 5.80 18.12 -7.62
N LEU A 61 5.07 18.37 -6.54
CA LEU A 61 5.58 18.94 -5.31
C LEU A 61 5.53 17.88 -4.20
N SER A 62 6.67 17.52 -3.62
CA SER A 62 6.72 16.81 -2.35
C SER A 62 6.36 17.79 -1.24
N VAL A 63 5.09 17.79 -0.82
CA VAL A 63 4.55 18.78 0.11
C VAL A 63 5.31 18.72 1.43
N PRO A 64 5.86 19.84 1.95
CA PRO A 64 6.50 19.85 3.26
C PRO A 64 5.50 19.58 4.40
N ALA A 65 5.96 18.96 5.48
CA ALA A 65 5.10 18.47 6.56
C ALA A 65 4.29 19.57 7.29
N GLU A 66 4.78 20.81 7.22
CA GLU A 66 4.15 22.00 7.82
C GLU A 66 2.92 22.50 7.07
N TYR A 67 2.63 21.90 5.89
CA TYR A 67 1.53 22.32 5.03
C TYR A 67 0.50 21.22 4.84
N GLU A 68 -0.75 21.62 4.61
CA GLU A 68 -1.82 20.70 4.24
C GLU A 68 -1.57 20.15 2.83
N ILE A 69 -1.93 18.89 2.62
CA ILE A 69 -1.86 18.28 1.29
C ILE A 69 -2.92 18.93 0.39
N PRO A 70 -2.54 19.62 -0.68
CA PRO A 70 -3.50 20.16 -1.63
C PRO A 70 -4.36 19.04 -2.19
N ALA A 71 -5.68 19.17 -2.10
CA ALA A 71 -6.60 18.14 -2.55
C ALA A 71 -7.82 18.72 -3.27
N ARG A 72 -8.37 17.94 -4.18
CA ARG A 72 -9.69 18.16 -4.76
C ARG A 72 -10.57 17.01 -4.31
N HIS A 73 -11.47 17.29 -3.36
CA HIS A 73 -12.20 16.27 -2.63
C HIS A 73 -11.22 15.31 -1.93
N SER A 74 -11.31 14.01 -2.19
CA SER A 74 -10.39 12.99 -1.64
C SER A 74 -9.06 12.88 -2.39
N LEU A 75 -8.95 13.43 -3.61
CA LEU A 75 -7.78 13.26 -4.46
C LEU A 75 -6.69 14.28 -4.14
N PRO A 76 -5.47 13.88 -3.72
CA PRO A 76 -4.33 14.79 -3.59
C PRO A 76 -3.92 15.32 -4.97
N ILE A 77 -3.67 16.63 -5.07
CA ILE A 77 -3.30 17.32 -6.31
C ILE A 77 -2.03 18.18 -6.17
N PRO A 78 -0.97 17.72 -5.49
CA PRO A 78 0.28 18.47 -5.40
C PRO A 78 1.10 18.37 -6.70
N PHE A 79 0.45 18.53 -7.84
CA PHE A 79 1.08 18.43 -9.15
C PHE A 79 0.42 19.35 -10.18
N LYS A 80 1.17 19.66 -11.22
CA LYS A 80 0.69 20.35 -12.43
C LYS A 80 0.95 19.46 -13.64
N ARG A 81 -0.09 19.25 -14.45
CA ARG A 81 0.07 18.51 -15.71
C ARG A 81 0.78 19.40 -16.73
N ILE A 82 1.81 18.87 -17.36
CA ILE A 82 2.55 19.53 -18.43
C ILE A 82 1.68 19.54 -19.70
N PRO A 83 1.43 20.71 -20.30
CA PRO A 83 0.74 20.78 -21.60
C PRO A 83 1.60 20.14 -22.69
N ARG A 84 0.96 19.58 -23.71
CA ARG A 84 1.69 19.06 -24.87
C ARG A 84 2.27 20.20 -25.71
N TYR A 85 3.41 19.93 -26.35
CA TYR A 85 4.05 20.82 -27.32
C TYR A 85 4.50 22.17 -26.76
N VAL A 86 4.96 22.20 -25.51
CA VAL A 86 5.56 23.39 -24.89
C VAL A 86 7.08 23.24 -24.81
N GLU A 87 7.81 24.33 -25.05
CA GLU A 87 9.26 24.39 -24.90
C GLU A 87 9.67 24.79 -23.47
N THR A 88 8.81 25.53 -22.79
CA THR A 88 8.99 25.94 -21.39
C THR A 88 7.69 25.76 -20.62
N PHE A 89 7.78 25.53 -19.31
CA PHE A 89 6.62 25.37 -18.45
C PHE A 89 6.80 26.09 -17.13
N THR A 90 5.79 26.83 -16.69
CA THR A 90 5.76 27.44 -15.36
C THR A 90 4.76 26.68 -14.48
N ALA A 91 5.22 26.18 -13.33
CA ALA A 91 4.39 25.44 -12.38
C ALA A 91 4.48 26.08 -10.98
N ASP A 92 3.52 26.94 -10.67
CA ASP A 92 3.41 27.56 -9.35
C ASP A 92 2.52 26.72 -8.43
N PHE A 93 2.88 26.68 -7.14
CA PHE A 93 2.12 25.99 -6.10
C PHE A 93 1.80 26.95 -4.95
N VAL A 94 0.59 26.79 -4.40
CA VAL A 94 0.15 27.54 -3.23
C VAL A 94 -0.24 26.52 -2.16
N LEU A 95 0.30 26.66 -0.97
CA LEU A 95 0.14 25.73 0.14
C LEU A 95 -0.56 26.41 1.33
N GLU A 96 -1.50 25.70 1.94
CA GLU A 96 -2.14 26.11 3.19
C GLU A 96 -1.29 25.65 4.38
N PRO A 97 -0.81 26.54 5.26
CA PRO A 97 -0.10 26.13 6.46
C PRO A 97 -1.00 25.29 7.38
N ARG A 98 -0.44 24.24 7.98
CA ARG A 98 -1.16 23.47 8.99
C ARG A 98 -1.41 24.32 10.23
N LYS A 99 -2.58 24.15 10.81
CA LYS A 99 -2.91 24.77 12.10
C LYS A 99 -2.35 23.98 13.28
N GLU A 100 -2.20 22.68 13.09
CA GLU A 100 -1.71 21.73 14.10
C GLU A 100 -0.62 20.84 13.51
N SER A 101 0.27 20.34 14.37
CA SER A 101 1.28 19.37 13.94
C SER A 101 0.62 18.11 13.38
N SER A 102 1.25 17.54 12.36
CA SER A 102 0.89 16.24 11.81
C SER A 102 1.82 15.11 12.29
N ASP A 103 2.62 15.35 13.34
CA ASP A 103 3.48 14.31 13.92
C ASP A 103 2.65 13.14 14.47
N HIS A 104 1.45 13.44 15.00
CA HIS A 104 0.45 12.42 15.28
C HIS A 104 -0.63 12.43 14.19
N HIS A 105 -0.69 11.37 13.41
CA HIS A 105 -1.69 11.18 12.36
C HIS A 105 -2.04 9.71 12.18
N THR A 106 -3.18 9.44 11.56
CA THR A 106 -3.65 8.07 11.31
C THR A 106 -3.81 7.82 9.81
N LEU A 107 -3.48 6.60 9.38
CA LEU A 107 -3.72 6.14 8.01
C LEU A 107 -4.79 5.05 8.00
N ILE A 108 -5.63 5.06 6.98
CA ILE A 108 -6.47 3.95 6.59
C ILE A 108 -5.89 3.37 5.30
N VAL A 109 -5.29 2.16 5.40
CA VAL A 109 -4.57 1.53 4.29
C VAL A 109 -5.38 0.35 3.77
N GLN A 110 -5.80 0.43 2.53
CA GLN A 110 -6.53 -0.62 1.84
C GLN A 110 -5.82 -1.03 0.56
N GLY A 111 -6.17 -2.18 0.01
CA GLY A 111 -5.62 -2.66 -1.24
C GLY A 111 -6.64 -3.38 -2.09
N ASP A 112 -6.41 -3.37 -3.38
CA ASP A 112 -7.09 -4.21 -4.35
C ASP A 112 -8.63 -4.13 -4.28
N PRO A 113 -9.28 -2.97 -4.25
CA PRO A 113 -10.74 -2.91 -4.32
C PRO A 113 -11.24 -3.52 -5.61
N GLN A 114 -10.44 -3.46 -6.68
CA GLN A 114 -10.70 -4.08 -7.99
C GLN A 114 -12.13 -3.84 -8.44
N ILE A 115 -12.51 -2.57 -8.46
CA ILE A 115 -13.88 -2.14 -8.77
C ILE A 115 -14.24 -2.56 -10.19
N LYS A 116 -15.39 -3.21 -10.29
CA LYS A 116 -15.97 -3.67 -11.53
C LYS A 116 -17.48 -3.63 -11.42
N ASP A 117 -18.14 -3.15 -12.45
CA ASP A 117 -19.59 -2.96 -12.48
C ASP A 117 -20.25 -3.86 -13.54
N PHE A 118 -20.20 -5.19 -13.32
CA PHE A 118 -20.87 -6.15 -14.15
C PHE A 118 -21.93 -6.94 -13.36
N PHE A 119 -22.99 -7.35 -14.03
CA PHE A 119 -24.11 -8.06 -13.44
C PHE A 119 -23.74 -9.29 -12.57
N TRP A 120 -22.70 -10.03 -12.95
CA TRP A 120 -22.24 -11.21 -12.20
C TRP A 120 -21.01 -10.99 -11.34
N ASP A 121 -20.43 -9.81 -11.40
CA ASP A 121 -19.17 -9.46 -10.74
C ASP A 121 -19.17 -7.96 -10.43
N ASN A 122 -19.90 -7.62 -9.38
CA ASN A 122 -20.13 -6.24 -8.99
C ASN A 122 -19.37 -5.91 -7.70
N SER A 123 -18.04 -5.80 -7.80
CA SER A 123 -17.21 -5.33 -6.70
C SER A 123 -17.42 -3.84 -6.39
N ALA A 124 -17.94 -3.06 -7.35
CA ALA A 124 -18.34 -1.66 -7.11
C ALA A 124 -19.43 -1.56 -6.04
N GLU A 125 -20.40 -2.50 -6.04
CA GLU A 125 -21.43 -2.56 -5.00
C GLU A 125 -20.85 -2.88 -3.63
N ALA A 126 -19.94 -3.88 -3.53
CA ALA A 126 -19.29 -4.22 -2.26
C ALA A 126 -18.49 -3.05 -1.72
N TYR A 127 -17.77 -2.36 -2.58
CA TYR A 127 -17.00 -1.18 -2.20
C TYR A 127 -17.92 -0.06 -1.69
N ARG A 128 -18.98 0.24 -2.44
CA ARG A 128 -19.96 1.28 -2.10
C ARG A 128 -20.74 1.00 -0.82
N ASP A 129 -21.19 -0.25 -0.61
CA ASP A 129 -22.20 -0.59 0.40
C ASP A 129 -21.61 -1.24 1.66
N VAL A 130 -20.39 -1.76 1.59
CA VAL A 130 -19.72 -2.42 2.72
C VAL A 130 -18.44 -1.69 3.12
N VAL A 131 -17.47 -1.57 2.22
CA VAL A 131 -16.14 -1.05 2.55
C VAL A 131 -16.20 0.45 2.89
N ILE A 132 -16.75 1.26 2.02
CA ILE A 132 -16.84 2.72 2.23
C ILE A 132 -17.64 3.12 3.46
N PRO A 133 -18.84 2.55 3.75
CA PRO A 133 -19.55 2.87 4.99
C PRO A 133 -18.76 2.51 6.25
N ASP A 134 -18.01 1.41 6.23
CA ASP A 134 -17.17 1.01 7.36
C ASP A 134 -15.99 1.96 7.54
N ILE A 135 -15.30 2.34 6.45
CA ILE A 135 -14.24 3.36 6.48
C ILE A 135 -14.77 4.71 6.98
N ILE A 136 -15.96 5.15 6.54
CA ILE A 136 -16.60 6.38 7.04
C ILE A 136 -16.81 6.31 8.55
N LYS A 137 -17.30 5.17 9.06
CA LYS A 137 -17.47 4.96 10.49
C LYS A 137 -16.15 5.05 11.24
N THR A 138 -15.12 4.36 10.75
CA THR A 138 -13.77 4.35 11.34
C THR A 138 -13.16 5.76 11.29
N ARG A 139 -13.21 6.44 10.12
CA ARG A 139 -12.70 7.81 9.98
C ARG A 139 -13.33 8.79 10.99
N LYS A 140 -14.64 8.66 11.22
CA LYS A 140 -15.36 9.51 12.20
C LYS A 140 -14.95 9.26 13.65
N SER A 141 -14.40 8.08 13.97
CA SER A 141 -13.91 7.76 15.33
C SER A 141 -12.46 8.22 15.57
N ILE A 142 -11.74 8.61 14.51
CA ILE A 142 -10.35 9.06 14.56
C ILE A 142 -10.34 10.58 14.81
N ALA A 143 -9.67 11.01 15.88
CA ALA A 143 -9.54 12.41 16.22
C ALA A 143 -8.35 13.11 15.55
N THR A 144 -7.30 12.38 15.23
CA THR A 144 -6.09 12.88 14.58
C THR A 144 -6.31 13.21 13.09
N PRO A 145 -5.44 14.01 12.47
CA PRO A 145 -5.37 14.10 11.02
C PRO A 145 -5.34 12.70 10.41
N CYS A 146 -6.21 12.43 9.43
CA CYS A 146 -6.37 11.09 8.89
C CYS A 146 -6.30 11.08 7.37
N TYR A 147 -5.53 10.15 6.83
CA TYR A 147 -5.29 10.00 5.40
C TYR A 147 -5.60 8.57 4.95
N GLY A 148 -6.05 8.43 3.71
CA GLY A 148 -6.20 7.13 3.05
C GLY A 148 -4.97 6.78 2.23
N ILE A 149 -4.67 5.49 2.13
CA ILE A 149 -3.73 4.92 1.16
C ILE A 149 -4.43 3.76 0.46
N GLU A 150 -4.50 3.84 -0.87
CA GLU A 150 -4.98 2.78 -1.74
C GLU A 150 -3.79 2.17 -2.50
N LEU A 151 -3.54 0.87 -2.29
CA LEU A 151 -2.35 0.18 -2.75
C LEU A 151 -2.48 -0.43 -4.16
N GLY A 152 -3.26 0.20 -5.02
CA GLY A 152 -3.40 -0.19 -6.43
C GLY A 152 -4.46 -1.25 -6.69
N ASP A 153 -4.59 -1.61 -7.98
CA ASP A 153 -5.71 -2.40 -8.48
C ASP A 153 -7.04 -1.77 -8.04
N VAL A 154 -7.12 -0.46 -8.19
CA VAL A 154 -8.31 0.33 -7.87
C VAL A 154 -9.51 -0.18 -8.67
N ILE A 155 -9.29 -0.41 -9.94
CA ILE A 155 -10.25 -0.99 -10.89
C ILE A 155 -9.80 -2.39 -11.31
N TYR A 156 -10.68 -3.12 -12.02
CA TYR A 156 -10.36 -4.43 -12.61
C TYR A 156 -10.44 -4.38 -14.13
N ASN A 157 -9.42 -3.83 -14.79
CA ASN A 157 -9.31 -3.69 -16.26
C ASN A 157 -10.46 -2.89 -16.91
N GLU A 158 -11.30 -2.23 -16.15
CA GLU A 158 -12.43 -1.46 -16.66
C GLU A 158 -12.19 0.03 -16.43
N LEU A 159 -11.46 0.65 -17.35
CA LEU A 159 -10.97 2.02 -17.23
C LEU A 159 -12.08 3.08 -17.05
N THR A 160 -13.31 2.72 -17.42
CA THR A 160 -14.49 3.61 -17.33
C THR A 160 -15.05 3.76 -15.90
N VAL A 161 -14.61 2.91 -14.94
CA VAL A 161 -15.16 2.93 -13.57
C VAL A 161 -14.34 3.78 -12.59
N TYR A 162 -13.26 4.46 -12.99
CA TYR A 162 -12.57 5.42 -12.13
C TYR A 162 -13.49 6.48 -11.50
N PRO A 163 -14.47 7.06 -12.22
CA PRO A 163 -15.42 7.99 -11.61
C PRO A 163 -16.26 7.34 -10.47
N VAL A 164 -16.56 6.05 -10.57
CA VAL A 164 -17.27 5.31 -9.51
C VAL A 164 -16.41 5.19 -8.27
N TYR A 165 -15.11 4.89 -8.43
CA TYR A 165 -14.15 4.88 -7.34
C TYR A 165 -14.06 6.24 -6.66
N LEU A 166 -13.77 7.29 -7.42
CA LEU A 166 -13.63 8.66 -6.91
C LEU A 166 -14.89 9.14 -6.17
N HIS A 167 -16.07 8.90 -6.76
CA HIS A 167 -17.34 9.24 -6.09
C HIS A 167 -17.47 8.57 -4.72
N ASN A 168 -17.04 7.32 -4.59
CA ASN A 168 -17.13 6.59 -3.33
C ASN A 168 -16.09 7.05 -2.31
N THR A 169 -14.85 7.28 -2.72
CA THR A 169 -13.79 7.79 -1.83
C THR A 169 -14.08 9.22 -1.34
N ASP A 170 -14.69 10.06 -2.17
CA ASP A 170 -15.10 11.42 -1.79
C ASP A 170 -16.09 11.43 -0.61
N ARG A 171 -16.93 10.40 -0.48
CA ARG A 171 -17.87 10.25 0.65
C ARG A 171 -17.18 10.09 2.00
N VAL A 172 -15.93 9.61 2.00
CA VAL A 172 -15.15 9.44 3.24
C VAL A 172 -14.71 10.78 3.82
N ASN A 173 -14.59 11.81 2.98
CA ASN A 173 -14.04 13.13 3.35
C ASN A 173 -12.64 13.01 3.98
N MET A 174 -11.73 12.37 3.25
CA MET A 174 -10.36 12.10 3.65
C MET A 174 -9.46 12.11 2.42
N VAL A 175 -8.34 12.81 2.48
CA VAL A 175 -7.35 12.77 1.39
C VAL A 175 -6.79 11.36 1.28
N THR A 176 -6.90 10.76 0.10
CA THR A 176 -6.49 9.37 -0.17
C THR A 176 -5.43 9.35 -1.26
N PHE A 177 -4.24 8.92 -0.90
CA PHE A 177 -3.13 8.68 -1.82
C PHE A 177 -3.36 7.36 -2.57
N ASN A 178 -3.03 7.34 -3.86
CA ASN A 178 -3.28 6.18 -4.71
C ASN A 178 -1.97 5.68 -5.31
N VAL A 179 -1.82 4.37 -5.36
CA VAL A 179 -0.79 3.65 -6.11
C VAL A 179 -1.43 3.02 -7.33
N ILE A 180 -0.70 2.90 -8.42
CA ILE A 180 -1.17 2.19 -9.61
C ILE A 180 -0.90 0.69 -9.49
N GLY A 181 -1.89 -0.16 -9.84
CA GLY A 181 -1.73 -1.62 -9.90
C GLY A 181 -1.77 -2.15 -11.33
N ASN A 182 -1.58 -3.47 -11.49
CA ASN A 182 -1.55 -4.08 -12.82
C ASN A 182 -2.92 -4.06 -13.53
N HIS A 183 -4.02 -4.02 -12.80
CA HIS A 183 -5.35 -3.88 -13.38
C HIS A 183 -5.74 -2.44 -13.71
N ASP A 184 -4.97 -1.46 -13.23
CA ASP A 184 -5.14 -0.04 -13.52
C ASP A 184 -4.47 0.39 -14.83
N HIS A 185 -3.55 -0.43 -15.34
CA HIS A 185 -2.93 -0.22 -16.65
C HIS A 185 -3.90 -0.59 -17.79
N ASP A 186 -3.87 0.19 -18.85
CA ASP A 186 -4.56 -0.16 -20.08
C ASP A 186 -3.85 -1.32 -20.79
N GLN A 187 -4.35 -2.52 -20.58
CA GLN A 187 -3.76 -3.76 -21.13
C GLN A 187 -3.85 -3.86 -22.66
N THR A 188 -4.54 -2.94 -23.34
CA THR A 188 -4.57 -2.88 -24.80
C THR A 188 -3.36 -2.19 -25.39
N THR A 189 -2.57 -1.48 -24.57
CA THR A 189 -1.43 -0.67 -24.97
C THR A 189 -0.08 -1.23 -24.48
N LEU A 190 0.02 -2.53 -24.24
CA LEU A 190 1.14 -3.22 -23.56
C LEU A 190 2.53 -3.07 -24.21
N LEU A 191 2.66 -2.40 -25.34
CA LEU A 191 3.94 -2.18 -26.01
C LEU A 191 4.75 -1.00 -25.43
N LYS A 192 4.11 -0.12 -24.68
CA LYS A 192 4.73 0.99 -23.96
C LYS A 192 4.01 1.19 -22.65
N ASP A 193 4.71 1.03 -21.57
CA ASP A 193 4.23 1.24 -20.22
C ASP A 193 3.58 2.61 -20.04
N SER A 194 4.24 3.68 -20.50
CA SER A 194 3.73 5.06 -20.44
C SER A 194 2.40 5.31 -21.18
N LEU A 195 1.99 4.42 -22.08
CA LEU A 195 0.65 4.47 -22.67
C LEU A 195 -0.36 3.73 -21.79
N GLY A 196 0.08 2.68 -21.10
CA GLY A 196 -0.75 1.91 -20.17
C GLY A 196 -1.19 2.72 -18.95
N THR A 197 -0.40 3.69 -18.52
CA THR A 197 -0.71 4.53 -17.34
C THR A 197 -1.62 5.71 -17.63
N MET A 198 -1.85 6.07 -18.88
CA MET A 198 -2.54 7.32 -19.27
C MET A 198 -3.94 7.47 -18.64
N HIS A 199 -4.73 6.41 -18.60
CA HIS A 199 -6.07 6.47 -17.99
C HIS A 199 -6.01 6.68 -16.48
N TYR A 200 -5.10 5.99 -15.79
CA TYR A 200 -4.85 6.24 -14.38
C TYR A 200 -4.43 7.69 -14.14
N GLU A 201 -3.46 8.18 -14.89
CA GLU A 201 -2.96 9.55 -14.77
C GLU A 201 -4.04 10.62 -15.01
N MET A 202 -4.98 10.37 -15.93
CA MET A 202 -6.10 11.28 -16.19
C MET A 202 -7.01 11.44 -14.98
N HIS A 203 -7.20 10.39 -14.20
CA HIS A 203 -8.15 10.36 -13.09
C HIS A 203 -7.48 10.58 -11.74
N LEU A 204 -6.30 10.00 -11.51
CA LEU A 204 -5.66 9.92 -10.20
C LEU A 204 -4.33 10.68 -10.10
N GLY A 205 -3.75 11.11 -11.23
CA GLY A 205 -2.50 11.87 -11.25
C GLY A 205 -1.26 11.01 -11.46
N PRO A 206 -0.07 11.47 -11.03
CA PRO A 206 1.20 10.79 -11.29
C PRO A 206 1.26 9.40 -10.67
N THR A 207 2.01 8.49 -11.30
CA THR A 207 2.20 7.11 -10.82
C THR A 207 3.34 6.98 -9.80
N CYS A 208 4.27 7.93 -9.79
CA CYS A 208 5.37 8.01 -8.83
C CYS A 208 5.43 9.43 -8.24
N TYR A 209 5.33 9.56 -6.92
CA TYR A 209 5.35 10.84 -6.22
C TYR A 209 5.64 10.65 -4.74
N SER A 210 5.94 11.74 -4.01
CA SER A 210 6.18 11.72 -2.58
C SER A 210 5.42 12.83 -1.85
N ALA A 211 5.28 12.68 -0.54
CA ALA A 211 4.69 13.68 0.36
C ALA A 211 5.27 13.53 1.77
N ASN A 212 5.26 14.62 2.56
CA ASN A 212 5.69 14.58 3.95
C ASN A 212 4.49 14.84 4.87
N ILE A 213 4.31 14.00 5.87
CA ILE A 213 3.33 14.19 6.94
C ILE A 213 4.05 13.89 8.25
N GLY A 214 4.18 14.90 9.11
CA GLY A 214 4.95 14.79 10.34
C GLY A 214 6.38 14.29 10.12
N ARG A 215 6.75 13.26 10.83
CA ARG A 215 8.09 12.65 10.72
C ARG A 215 8.24 11.62 9.62
N VAL A 216 7.20 11.39 8.83
CA VAL A 216 7.22 10.37 7.77
C VAL A 216 7.35 11.01 6.40
N HIS A 217 8.23 10.45 5.59
CA HIS A 217 8.31 10.68 4.16
C HIS A 217 7.62 9.51 3.45
N TYR A 218 6.50 9.81 2.80
CA TYR A 218 5.69 8.85 2.05
C TYR A 218 6.13 8.84 0.59
N ILE A 219 6.31 7.64 0.04
CA ILE A 219 6.70 7.41 -1.35
C ILE A 219 5.63 6.50 -1.96
N PHE A 220 5.02 6.96 -3.03
CA PHE A 220 4.06 6.21 -3.82
C PHE A 220 4.70 5.89 -5.16
N ILE A 221 4.78 4.60 -5.54
CA ILE A 221 5.64 4.19 -6.63
C ILE A 221 4.98 3.12 -7.48
N ASP A 222 5.13 3.24 -8.80
CA ASP A 222 4.74 2.22 -9.76
C ASP A 222 5.83 1.14 -9.82
N ASP A 223 5.47 -0.07 -9.42
CA ASP A 223 6.35 -1.25 -9.45
C ASP A 223 5.86 -2.34 -10.42
N ILE A 224 4.97 -1.99 -11.34
CA ILE A 224 4.43 -2.86 -12.38
C ILE A 224 5.03 -2.49 -13.73
N LEU A 225 5.78 -3.39 -14.33
CA LEU A 225 6.54 -3.13 -15.56
C LEU A 225 5.92 -3.87 -16.74
N TYR A 226 5.30 -3.15 -17.67
CA TYR A 226 4.76 -3.68 -18.92
C TYR A 226 5.79 -3.54 -20.07
N ASP A 227 6.93 -4.20 -19.95
CA ASP A 227 8.03 -4.11 -20.91
C ASP A 227 8.32 -5.44 -21.67
N ARG A 228 7.45 -6.43 -21.53
CA ARG A 228 7.61 -7.74 -22.19
C ARG A 228 6.87 -7.82 -23.51
N LYS A 229 7.59 -8.39 -24.51
CA LYS A 229 7.06 -8.62 -25.86
C LYS A 229 6.39 -9.99 -26.04
N ASP A 230 6.49 -10.87 -25.05
CA ASP A 230 5.94 -12.22 -25.12
C ASP A 230 4.63 -12.34 -24.34
N ALA A 231 3.61 -12.89 -24.98
CA ALA A 231 2.24 -12.95 -24.51
C ALA A 231 1.99 -13.87 -23.28
N LYS A 232 3.03 -14.44 -22.66
CA LYS A 232 2.84 -15.40 -21.55
C LYS A 232 2.84 -14.76 -20.17
N GLU A 233 3.55 -13.66 -19.98
CA GLU A 233 3.52 -12.85 -18.77
C GLU A 233 3.38 -11.40 -19.21
N SER A 234 2.24 -10.79 -18.87
CA SER A 234 1.91 -9.45 -19.32
C SER A 234 2.76 -8.36 -18.65
N TYR A 235 3.29 -8.61 -17.44
CA TYR A 235 4.10 -7.66 -16.69
C TYR A 235 5.14 -8.35 -15.80
N ARG A 236 6.09 -7.58 -15.28
CA ARG A 236 7.05 -7.97 -14.24
C ARG A 236 6.94 -7.03 -13.05
N HIS A 237 7.49 -7.42 -11.91
CA HIS A 237 7.60 -6.57 -10.74
C HIS A 237 8.99 -5.91 -10.68
N GLY A 238 9.06 -4.74 -10.08
CA GLY A 238 10.28 -3.98 -9.85
C GLY A 238 10.17 -2.54 -10.36
N LEU A 239 11.29 -1.83 -10.45
CA LEU A 239 11.32 -0.45 -10.85
C LEU A 239 12.05 -0.27 -12.18
N TYR A 240 11.61 0.68 -13.00
CA TYR A 240 12.40 1.15 -14.13
C TYR A 240 13.65 1.89 -13.64
N ASP A 241 14.69 1.97 -14.48
CA ASP A 241 15.92 2.67 -14.13
C ASP A 241 15.67 4.15 -13.80
N GLU A 242 14.74 4.77 -14.52
CA GLU A 242 14.30 6.15 -14.28
C GLU A 242 13.58 6.30 -12.93
N THR A 243 12.74 5.36 -12.57
CA THR A 243 12.04 5.35 -11.26
C THR A 243 13.03 5.19 -10.11
N VAL A 244 14.06 4.32 -10.28
CA VAL A 244 15.14 4.20 -9.28
C VAL A 244 15.93 5.50 -9.19
N HIS A 245 16.25 6.13 -10.34
CA HIS A 245 16.95 7.41 -10.36
C HIS A 245 16.13 8.49 -9.61
N TRP A 246 14.86 8.62 -9.92
CA TRP A 246 13.96 9.55 -9.21
C TRP A 246 13.93 9.29 -7.70
N LEU A 247 13.78 8.04 -7.29
CA LEU A 247 13.76 7.65 -5.87
C LEU A 247 15.05 8.10 -5.17
N ILE A 248 16.21 7.87 -5.79
CA ILE A 248 17.50 8.30 -5.24
C ILE A 248 17.60 9.82 -5.17
N GLU A 249 17.13 10.54 -6.19
CA GLU A 249 17.13 12.01 -6.21
C GLU A 249 16.21 12.59 -5.14
N ASP A 250 15.01 12.07 -4.97
CA ASP A 250 14.04 12.49 -3.95
C ASP A 250 14.60 12.28 -2.53
N LEU A 251 15.16 11.09 -2.27
CA LEU A 251 15.74 10.74 -0.97
C LEU A 251 16.98 11.55 -0.56
N LYS A 252 17.63 12.28 -1.48
CA LYS A 252 18.71 13.20 -1.14
C LYS A 252 18.24 14.38 -0.31
N TYR A 253 16.99 14.79 -0.46
CA TYR A 253 16.37 15.91 0.25
C TYR A 253 15.68 15.47 1.56
N VAL A 254 15.64 14.17 1.85
CA VAL A 254 14.99 13.63 3.03
C VAL A 254 15.98 13.48 4.19
N PRO A 255 15.77 14.14 5.33
CA PRO A 255 16.60 13.95 6.53
C PRO A 255 16.64 12.47 6.95
N LYS A 256 17.83 11.98 7.33
CA LYS A 256 18.04 10.55 7.60
C LYS A 256 17.38 10.04 8.88
N ASP A 257 16.90 10.93 9.74
CA ASP A 257 16.10 10.62 10.92
C ASP A 257 14.58 10.47 10.63
N LYS A 258 14.15 10.75 9.40
CA LYS A 258 12.76 10.52 8.96
C LYS A 258 12.47 9.03 8.82
N ILE A 259 11.21 8.67 9.05
CA ILE A 259 10.66 7.37 8.70
C ILE A 259 10.36 7.36 7.20
N ILE A 260 10.72 6.30 6.51
CA ILE A 260 10.31 6.08 5.12
C ILE A 260 9.12 5.12 5.11
N MET A 261 8.04 5.54 4.46
CA MET A 261 6.90 4.67 4.18
C MET A 261 6.71 4.57 2.67
N ILE A 262 7.14 3.44 2.08
CA ILE A 262 7.07 3.19 0.64
C ILE A 262 5.84 2.34 0.34
N CYS A 263 4.99 2.85 -0.55
CA CYS A 263 3.73 2.26 -0.97
C CYS A 263 3.83 1.87 -2.44
N ALA A 264 3.70 0.59 -2.72
CA ALA A 264 3.73 0.02 -4.06
C ALA A 264 2.57 -0.97 -4.23
N HIS A 265 2.26 -1.37 -5.46
CA HIS A 265 1.20 -2.36 -5.64
C HIS A 265 1.69 -3.78 -5.36
N ALA A 266 2.76 -4.21 -6.01
CA ALA A 266 3.35 -5.51 -5.75
C ALA A 266 4.34 -5.46 -4.56
N GLN A 267 4.68 -6.62 -4.02
CA GLN A 267 5.60 -6.69 -2.89
C GLN A 267 7.02 -6.37 -3.33
N MET A 268 7.50 -5.20 -2.97
CA MET A 268 8.90 -4.81 -3.18
C MET A 268 9.84 -5.69 -2.34
N PHE A 269 9.39 -6.10 -1.17
CA PHE A 269 10.12 -6.96 -0.23
C PHE A 269 9.24 -8.13 0.19
N ASN A 270 9.73 -9.38 0.05
CA ASN A 270 8.93 -10.58 0.28
C ASN A 270 9.70 -11.62 1.12
N LYS A 271 8.96 -12.45 1.88
CA LYS A 271 9.48 -13.55 2.69
C LYS A 271 10.30 -14.57 1.86
N LYS A 272 9.95 -14.78 0.60
CA LYS A 272 10.70 -15.66 -0.30
C LYS A 272 11.78 -14.87 -1.03
N THR A 273 12.97 -14.78 -0.46
CA THR A 273 14.15 -14.09 -1.02
C THR A 273 14.40 -14.37 -2.50
N THR A 274 14.03 -15.56 -3.00
CA THR A 274 14.14 -15.91 -4.43
C THR A 274 13.17 -15.14 -5.32
N MET A 275 11.99 -14.75 -4.85
CA MET A 275 11.04 -13.95 -5.63
C MET A 275 11.40 -12.46 -5.62
N VAL A 276 11.82 -11.94 -4.48
CA VAL A 276 12.27 -10.55 -4.32
C VAL A 276 13.49 -10.26 -5.21
N ARG A 277 14.45 -11.17 -5.27
CA ARG A 277 15.64 -11.04 -6.16
C ARG A 277 15.31 -11.04 -7.66
N ARG A 278 14.09 -11.40 -8.04
CA ARG A 278 13.61 -11.30 -9.43
C ARG A 278 13.03 -9.94 -9.77
N ASN A 279 12.76 -9.09 -8.77
CA ASN A 279 12.29 -7.75 -9.02
C ASN A 279 13.39 -6.95 -9.71
N LYS A 280 13.03 -6.30 -10.82
CA LYS A 280 13.97 -5.46 -11.55
C LYS A 280 14.50 -4.36 -10.61
N ASN A 281 15.81 -4.16 -10.61
CA ASN A 281 16.49 -3.12 -9.84
C ASN A 281 16.40 -3.26 -8.31
N PHE A 282 16.05 -4.45 -7.78
CA PHE A 282 15.94 -4.66 -6.33
C PHE A 282 17.16 -4.15 -5.55
N ALA A 283 18.38 -4.51 -5.95
CA ALA A 283 19.60 -4.10 -5.24
C ALA A 283 19.80 -2.57 -5.22
N ALA A 284 19.37 -1.88 -6.29
CA ALA A 284 19.52 -0.43 -6.38
C ALA A 284 18.54 0.31 -5.47
N TYR A 285 17.25 -0.04 -5.50
CA TYR A 285 16.28 0.63 -4.66
C TYR A 285 16.37 0.22 -3.17
N SER A 286 16.73 -1.02 -2.87
CA SER A 286 16.98 -1.42 -1.49
C SER A 286 18.17 -0.67 -0.89
N LYS A 287 19.26 -0.51 -1.67
CA LYS A 287 20.41 0.27 -1.24
C LYS A 287 20.08 1.73 -0.96
N ALA A 288 19.17 2.34 -1.72
CA ALA A 288 18.78 3.74 -1.50
C ALA A 288 18.11 3.98 -0.14
N LEU A 289 17.57 2.92 0.48
CA LEU A 289 16.84 2.96 1.74
C LEU A 289 17.69 2.60 2.97
N LEU A 290 18.94 2.12 2.78
CA LEU A 290 19.79 1.61 3.87
C LEU A 290 20.09 2.62 4.99
N ASP A 291 20.21 3.91 4.64
CA ASP A 291 20.63 4.95 5.58
C ASP A 291 19.49 5.45 6.49
N PHE A 292 18.27 5.01 6.27
CA PHE A 292 17.12 5.46 7.05
C PHE A 292 16.87 4.55 8.25
N LYS A 293 16.49 5.15 9.37
CA LYS A 293 16.31 4.45 10.66
C LYS A 293 15.19 3.43 10.61
N TYR A 294 14.07 3.76 9.97
CA TYR A 294 12.90 2.89 9.82
C TYR A 294 12.35 2.94 8.41
N VAL A 295 12.11 1.78 7.84
CA VAL A 295 11.52 1.63 6.50
C VAL A 295 10.30 0.71 6.61
N TYR A 296 9.14 1.23 6.24
CA TYR A 296 7.90 0.48 6.12
C TYR A 296 7.55 0.33 4.64
N SER A 297 7.28 -0.89 4.20
CA SER A 297 6.82 -1.19 2.85
C SER A 297 5.41 -1.73 2.89
N TRP A 298 4.49 -1.06 2.23
CA TRP A 298 3.09 -1.44 2.11
C TRP A 298 2.78 -1.87 0.69
N ALA A 299 2.13 -3.03 0.51
CA ALA A 299 1.75 -3.55 -0.79
C ALA A 299 0.43 -4.32 -0.76
N GLY A 300 -0.23 -4.43 -1.92
CA GLY A 300 -1.41 -5.24 -2.17
C GLY A 300 -1.11 -6.48 -3.02
N HIS A 301 -1.78 -6.62 -4.17
CA HIS A 301 -1.53 -7.54 -5.28
C HIS A 301 -1.78 -9.03 -5.01
N ASN A 302 -1.30 -9.58 -3.90
CA ASN A 302 -1.41 -11.02 -3.63
C ASN A 302 -2.77 -11.46 -3.07
N HIS A 303 -3.62 -10.52 -2.68
CA HIS A 303 -4.96 -10.77 -2.09
C HIS A 303 -4.94 -11.63 -0.81
N HIS A 304 -3.82 -11.66 -0.10
CA HIS A 304 -3.71 -12.31 1.20
C HIS A 304 -2.78 -11.51 2.11
N THR A 305 -3.00 -11.62 3.40
CA THR A 305 -2.27 -10.85 4.40
C THR A 305 -1.04 -11.60 4.86
N TYR A 306 0.11 -10.93 4.89
CA TYR A 306 1.26 -11.36 5.65
C TYR A 306 2.19 -10.19 5.98
N LEU A 307 2.81 -10.31 7.13
CA LEU A 307 3.71 -9.30 7.65
C LEU A 307 5.03 -9.96 8.05
N TYR A 308 6.12 -9.26 7.81
CA TYR A 308 7.41 -9.66 8.35
C TYR A 308 8.35 -8.47 8.51
N THR A 309 9.32 -8.65 9.39
CA THR A 309 10.37 -7.67 9.62
C THR A 309 11.70 -8.22 9.13
N SER A 310 12.65 -7.32 8.89
CA SER A 310 14.03 -7.72 8.61
C SER A 310 14.55 -8.64 9.71
N GLU A 311 15.10 -9.77 9.29
CA GLU A 311 15.79 -10.72 10.15
C GLU A 311 17.23 -10.81 9.65
N PRO A 312 18.27 -10.76 10.53
CA PRO A 312 19.67 -10.82 10.12
C PRO A 312 20.01 -12.02 9.23
N GLU A 313 19.27 -13.12 9.39
CA GLU A 313 19.47 -14.36 8.65
C GLU A 313 18.92 -14.33 7.22
N ARG A 314 18.11 -13.32 6.86
CA ARG A 314 17.38 -13.28 5.58
C ARG A 314 17.96 -12.38 4.53
N ASN A 315 19.10 -11.71 4.80
CA ASN A 315 19.81 -10.85 3.83
C ASN A 315 18.87 -9.87 3.09
N TYR A 316 17.98 -9.21 3.80
CA TYR A 316 17.50 -7.93 3.31
C TYR A 316 18.62 -6.93 3.55
N ASP A 317 19.06 -6.28 2.48
CA ASP A 317 20.09 -5.26 2.56
C ASP A 317 19.59 -3.98 3.27
N ILE A 318 18.48 -4.07 4.02
CA ILE A 318 17.85 -2.97 4.75
C ILE A 318 17.60 -3.40 6.18
N ASP A 319 18.28 -2.77 7.11
CA ASP A 319 17.98 -2.90 8.54
C ASP A 319 16.67 -2.19 8.88
N ASN A 320 15.97 -2.68 9.91
CA ASN A 320 14.69 -2.12 10.38
C ASN A 320 13.58 -2.02 9.33
N LEU A 321 13.58 -2.89 8.32
CA LEU A 321 12.49 -3.02 7.37
C LEU A 321 11.31 -3.77 8.01
N THR A 322 10.12 -3.19 7.87
CA THR A 322 8.84 -3.88 8.09
C THR A 322 8.07 -3.89 6.78
N SER A 323 7.76 -5.07 6.25
CA SER A 323 7.00 -5.26 5.01
C SER A 323 5.62 -5.82 5.32
N ILE A 324 4.60 -5.16 4.82
CA ILE A 324 3.19 -5.46 5.08
C ILE A 324 2.48 -5.63 3.75
N THR A 325 1.87 -6.80 3.57
CA THR A 325 0.99 -7.09 2.44
C THR A 325 -0.45 -7.04 2.92
N VAL A 326 -1.25 -6.22 2.24
CA VAL A 326 -2.65 -5.99 2.54
C VAL A 326 -3.50 -6.85 1.60
N THR A 327 -4.52 -7.46 2.15
CA THR A 327 -5.44 -8.27 1.37
C THR A 327 -6.47 -7.41 0.62
N LYS A 328 -7.26 -8.03 -0.24
CA LYS A 328 -8.29 -7.37 -1.03
C LYS A 328 -9.41 -6.83 -0.16
N SER A 329 -9.64 -5.51 -0.19
CA SER A 329 -10.64 -4.84 0.65
C SER A 329 -12.09 -5.27 0.35
N THR A 330 -12.38 -5.71 -0.87
CA THR A 330 -13.71 -6.20 -1.30
C THR A 330 -13.89 -7.72 -1.18
N GLY A 331 -12.87 -8.47 -0.72
CA GLY A 331 -12.87 -9.93 -0.63
C GLY A 331 -12.57 -10.64 -1.97
N ALA A 332 -12.17 -11.89 -1.91
CA ALA A 332 -11.69 -12.65 -3.08
C ALA A 332 -12.82 -13.11 -4.00
N LEU A 333 -13.94 -13.53 -3.43
CA LEU A 333 -15.07 -14.03 -4.21
C LEU A 333 -16.03 -12.90 -4.55
N ARG A 334 -16.09 -12.57 -5.80
CA ARG A 334 -16.85 -11.45 -6.35
C ARG A 334 -18.38 -11.55 -6.15
N SER A 335 -18.90 -12.75 -5.92
CA SER A 335 -20.30 -13.00 -5.63
C SER A 335 -20.63 -13.13 -4.14
N ASN A 336 -19.62 -13.37 -3.29
CA ASN A 336 -19.75 -13.48 -1.84
C ASN A 336 -18.48 -12.92 -1.18
N ARG A 337 -18.45 -11.68 -0.96
CA ARG A 337 -17.34 -10.76 -0.72
C ARG A 337 -16.92 -10.72 0.75
N LEU A 338 -17.01 -11.82 1.50
CA LEU A 338 -16.76 -11.84 2.92
C LEU A 338 -15.31 -12.17 3.29
N LEU A 339 -14.67 -13.07 2.52
CA LEU A 339 -13.35 -13.61 2.84
C LEU A 339 -12.40 -13.46 1.66
N ASN A 340 -11.13 -13.36 1.97
CA ASN A 340 -10.02 -13.49 1.05
C ASN A 340 -9.52 -14.93 0.94
N ASN A 341 -8.64 -15.24 -0.02
CA ASN A 341 -8.25 -16.62 -0.35
C ASN A 341 -7.53 -17.34 0.78
N ASP A 342 -6.94 -16.62 1.71
CA ASP A 342 -6.28 -17.09 2.93
C ASP A 342 -7.20 -17.15 4.15
N GLY A 343 -8.50 -16.83 3.95
CA GLY A 343 -9.50 -16.77 5.00
C GLY A 343 -9.56 -15.46 5.77
N THR A 344 -8.67 -14.49 5.50
CA THR A 344 -8.77 -13.16 6.09
C THR A 344 -10.07 -12.49 5.64
N PRO A 345 -10.93 -11.98 6.53
CA PRO A 345 -12.11 -11.25 6.14
C PRO A 345 -11.77 -9.98 5.34
N GLN A 346 -12.69 -9.51 4.51
CA GLN A 346 -12.56 -8.21 3.86
C GLN A 346 -12.35 -7.09 4.91
N GLY A 347 -11.46 -6.15 4.61
CA GLY A 347 -11.10 -5.09 5.56
C GLY A 347 -9.91 -4.26 5.09
N TYR A 348 -9.31 -3.58 6.04
CA TYR A 348 -8.20 -2.66 5.82
C TYR A 348 -7.35 -2.52 7.08
N PHE A 349 -6.18 -1.94 6.97
CA PHE A 349 -5.37 -1.58 8.13
C PHE A 349 -5.68 -0.16 8.61
N VAL A 350 -5.69 0.02 9.92
CA VAL A 350 -5.63 1.33 10.57
C VAL A 350 -4.23 1.44 11.16
N VAL A 351 -3.51 2.47 10.75
CA VAL A 351 -2.12 2.71 11.15
C VAL A 351 -2.06 4.02 11.91
N ASP A 352 -1.57 3.97 13.12
CA ASP A 352 -1.33 5.15 13.95
C ASP A 352 0.15 5.49 13.94
N VAL A 353 0.45 6.75 13.62
CA VAL A 353 1.82 7.29 13.59
C VAL A 353 1.86 8.39 14.63
N ASP A 354 2.68 8.22 15.66
CA ASP A 354 2.91 9.22 16.71
C ASP A 354 4.42 9.49 16.85
N GLY A 355 4.89 10.55 16.21
CA GLY A 355 6.30 10.87 16.11
C GLY A 355 7.11 9.77 15.39
N GLU A 356 7.90 9.00 16.13
CA GLU A 356 8.69 7.88 15.61
C GLU A 356 7.99 6.51 15.80
N GLU A 357 6.90 6.48 16.55
CA GLU A 357 6.17 5.26 16.81
C GLU A 357 5.13 5.01 15.71
N VAL A 358 5.16 3.80 15.14
CA VAL A 358 4.20 3.35 14.14
C VAL A 358 3.55 2.07 14.61
N SER A 359 2.26 2.11 14.82
CA SER A 359 1.47 0.94 15.22
C SER A 359 0.31 0.72 14.24
N TRP A 360 -0.21 -0.50 14.20
CA TRP A 360 -1.32 -0.85 13.31
C TRP A 360 -2.14 -2.00 13.82
N TYR A 361 -3.34 -2.11 13.30
CA TYR A 361 -4.19 -3.29 13.43
C TYR A 361 -5.01 -3.50 12.17
N TYR A 362 -5.37 -4.73 11.90
CA TYR A 362 -6.31 -5.06 10.82
C TYR A 362 -7.74 -4.85 11.33
N LEU A 363 -8.58 -4.19 10.54
CA LEU A 363 -9.99 -4.00 10.84
C LEU A 363 -10.84 -4.71 9.80
N CYS A 364 -11.54 -5.77 10.22
CA CYS A 364 -12.49 -6.47 9.39
C CYS A 364 -13.78 -5.62 9.26
N CYS A 365 -14.28 -5.40 8.05
CA CYS A 365 -15.51 -4.66 7.82
C CYS A 365 -16.68 -5.21 8.64
N GLY A 366 -17.37 -4.33 9.37
CA GLY A 366 -18.50 -4.66 10.23
C GLY A 366 -18.13 -5.33 11.56
N LYS A 367 -16.84 -5.41 11.91
CA LYS A 367 -16.35 -5.96 13.18
C LYS A 367 -15.70 -4.87 14.03
N ASP A 368 -15.48 -5.17 15.31
CA ASP A 368 -14.67 -4.31 16.17
C ASP A 368 -13.17 -4.68 16.08
N ARG A 369 -12.32 -3.83 16.65
CA ARG A 369 -10.87 -3.99 16.65
C ARG A 369 -10.39 -5.31 17.25
N ASN A 370 -11.14 -5.92 18.18
CA ASN A 370 -10.71 -7.12 18.87
C ASN A 370 -10.91 -8.40 18.04
N TYR A 371 -11.64 -8.30 16.93
CA TYR A 371 -11.81 -9.44 16.01
C TYR A 371 -10.56 -9.63 15.15
N GLN A 372 -9.51 -10.23 15.74
CA GLN A 372 -8.22 -10.43 15.08
C GLN A 372 -7.97 -11.87 14.65
N MET A 373 -8.87 -12.80 14.96
CA MET A 373 -8.70 -14.21 14.61
C MET A 373 -10.04 -14.93 14.44
N LYS A 374 -9.98 -16.11 13.81
CA LYS A 374 -11.03 -17.12 13.84
C LYS A 374 -10.47 -18.45 14.32
N VAL A 375 -11.15 -19.08 15.28
CA VAL A 375 -10.77 -20.38 15.84
C VAL A 375 -11.72 -21.45 15.34
N TYR A 376 -11.19 -22.56 14.87
CA TYR A 376 -11.91 -23.70 14.29
C TYR A 376 -11.80 -24.92 15.20
N PRO A 377 -12.92 -25.57 15.53
CA PRO A 377 -12.91 -26.81 16.31
C PRO A 377 -12.36 -27.99 15.50
N PRO A 378 -11.97 -29.11 16.15
CA PRO A 378 -11.41 -30.28 15.48
C PRO A 378 -12.27 -30.83 14.34
N ALA A 379 -13.61 -30.82 14.49
CA ALA A 379 -14.53 -31.28 13.44
C ALA A 379 -14.40 -30.52 12.10
N ARG A 380 -13.91 -29.27 12.14
CA ARG A 380 -13.68 -28.43 10.96
C ARG A 380 -12.31 -28.62 10.32
N THR A 381 -11.40 -29.29 11.01
CA THR A 381 -9.96 -29.35 10.66
C THR A 381 -9.43 -30.78 10.50
N GLY A 382 -10.29 -31.75 10.21
CA GLY A 382 -9.94 -33.16 10.03
C GLY A 382 -10.00 -34.01 11.31
N GLY A 383 -10.52 -33.46 12.42
CA GLY A 383 -10.91 -34.25 13.61
C GLY A 383 -9.92 -34.30 14.77
N GLU A 384 -8.69 -33.77 14.61
CA GLU A 384 -7.67 -33.88 15.68
C GLU A 384 -7.24 -32.55 16.30
N TYR A 385 -7.24 -31.47 15.51
CA TYR A 385 -6.63 -30.21 15.89
C TYR A 385 -7.66 -29.08 15.99
N VAL A 386 -7.49 -28.23 17.01
CA VAL A 386 -8.01 -26.87 16.99
C VAL A 386 -7.08 -26.04 16.12
N MET A 387 -7.63 -25.21 15.22
CA MET A 387 -6.85 -24.30 14.40
C MET A 387 -7.28 -22.86 14.62
N ALA A 388 -6.35 -21.92 14.52
CA ALA A 388 -6.60 -20.48 14.61
C ALA A 388 -6.00 -19.77 13.40
N ASN A 389 -6.81 -18.98 12.69
CA ASN A 389 -6.37 -18.07 11.64
C ASN A 389 -6.31 -16.67 12.24
N ILE A 390 -5.12 -16.03 12.29
CA ILE A 390 -4.85 -14.77 12.99
C ILE A 390 -4.38 -13.72 11.99
N TRP A 391 -5.25 -12.76 11.63
CA TRP A 391 -5.17 -11.95 10.41
C TRP A 391 -3.85 -11.20 10.20
N ALA A 392 -3.37 -10.47 11.18
CA ALA A 392 -2.22 -9.59 11.04
C ALA A 392 -1.00 -10.11 11.82
N HIS A 393 -0.94 -11.41 12.09
CA HIS A 393 0.15 -12.02 12.84
C HIS A 393 1.49 -11.90 12.10
N ASP A 394 2.53 -11.54 12.84
CA ASP A 394 3.91 -11.50 12.37
C ASP A 394 4.88 -12.11 13.41
N ASN A 395 6.16 -12.19 13.07
CA ASN A 395 7.19 -12.79 13.89
C ASN A 395 7.58 -12.00 15.16
N LYS A 396 6.98 -10.85 15.40
CA LYS A 396 7.17 -10.03 16.61
C LYS A 396 6.02 -10.17 17.60
N TRP A 397 4.96 -10.88 17.23
CA TRP A 397 3.88 -11.20 18.16
C TRP A 397 4.35 -12.20 19.21
N GLY A 398 3.67 -12.22 20.35
CA GLY A 398 3.86 -13.24 21.37
C GLY A 398 3.44 -14.62 20.88
N ALA A 399 3.77 -15.64 21.65
CA ALA A 399 3.34 -17.01 21.37
C ALA A 399 1.80 -17.11 21.32
N VAL A 400 1.28 -17.88 20.37
CA VAL A 400 -0.15 -18.21 20.31
C VAL A 400 -0.43 -19.30 21.35
N GLU A 401 -1.14 -18.95 22.41
CA GLU A 401 -1.38 -19.80 23.56
C GLU A 401 -2.73 -20.50 23.48
N TRP A 402 -2.76 -21.75 23.90
CA TRP A 402 -3.97 -22.55 24.09
C TRP A 402 -4.28 -22.74 25.57
N TRP A 403 -5.51 -22.47 25.96
CA TRP A 403 -6.01 -22.51 27.32
C TRP A 403 -7.23 -23.43 27.40
N GLU A 404 -7.27 -24.31 28.43
CA GLU A 404 -8.37 -25.21 28.75
C GLU A 404 -8.79 -25.01 30.20
N ASN A 405 -10.08 -24.87 30.46
CA ASN A 405 -10.61 -24.65 31.82
C ASN A 405 -9.91 -23.49 32.58
N GLY A 406 -9.50 -22.45 31.85
CA GLY A 406 -8.82 -21.28 32.43
C GLY A 406 -7.32 -21.47 32.72
N VAL A 407 -6.73 -22.61 32.36
CA VAL A 407 -5.32 -22.92 32.55
C VAL A 407 -4.61 -22.99 31.18
N LYS A 408 -3.42 -22.39 31.08
CA LYS A 408 -2.56 -22.54 29.90
C LYS A 408 -2.06 -23.99 29.79
N VAL A 409 -2.40 -24.63 28.68
CA VAL A 409 -2.00 -26.00 28.38
C VAL A 409 -0.76 -26.07 27.50
N GLY A 410 -0.64 -25.15 26.55
CA GLY A 410 0.48 -25.16 25.63
C GLY A 410 0.51 -23.95 24.67
N GLN A 411 1.41 -24.04 23.70
CA GLN A 411 1.50 -23.10 22.57
C GLN A 411 1.03 -23.79 21.29
N MET A 412 0.29 -23.07 20.48
CA MET A 412 -0.09 -23.55 19.15
C MET A 412 1.11 -23.45 18.20
N GLU A 413 1.31 -24.46 17.37
CA GLU A 413 2.37 -24.46 16.37
C GLU A 413 1.89 -23.78 15.07
N ALA A 414 2.77 -23.03 14.41
CA ALA A 414 2.50 -22.48 13.09
C ALA A 414 2.27 -23.62 12.08
N HIS A 415 1.24 -23.49 11.26
CA HIS A 415 0.82 -24.54 10.33
C HIS A 415 0.22 -23.95 9.07
N ASP A 416 1.00 -23.89 8.00
CA ASP A 416 0.51 -23.41 6.69
C ASP A 416 -0.63 -24.30 6.20
N ALA A 417 -1.84 -23.79 6.23
CA ALA A 417 -3.04 -24.53 5.87
C ALA A 417 -4.08 -23.66 5.15
N LEU A 418 -5.00 -24.31 4.46
CA LEU A 418 -6.16 -23.64 3.89
C LEU A 418 -7.16 -23.28 5.00
N ASP A 419 -7.78 -22.12 4.89
CA ASP A 419 -8.84 -21.70 5.79
C ASP A 419 -10.11 -22.52 5.56
N PRO A 420 -10.69 -23.15 6.61
CA PRO A 420 -11.86 -24.02 6.45
C PRO A 420 -13.10 -23.28 5.91
N ASP A 421 -13.34 -22.05 6.36
CA ASP A 421 -14.51 -21.27 5.90
C ASP A 421 -14.36 -20.84 4.45
N TYR A 422 -13.14 -20.47 4.03
CA TYR A 422 -12.91 -20.13 2.64
C TYR A 422 -12.99 -21.36 1.72
N VAL A 423 -12.54 -22.52 2.16
CA VAL A 423 -12.69 -23.79 1.42
C VAL A 423 -14.16 -24.10 1.18
N ASP A 424 -15.00 -24.01 2.20
CA ASP A 424 -16.45 -24.23 2.07
C ASP A 424 -17.09 -23.20 1.14
N LEU A 425 -16.74 -21.93 1.32
CA LEU A 425 -17.24 -20.87 0.46
C LEU A 425 -16.84 -21.07 -1.00
N TYR A 426 -15.58 -21.42 -1.26
CA TYR A 426 -15.08 -21.71 -2.60
C TYR A 426 -15.78 -22.91 -3.24
N ALA A 427 -16.19 -23.93 -2.46
CA ALA A 427 -16.94 -25.08 -2.95
C ALA A 427 -18.29 -24.69 -3.57
N THR A 428 -18.89 -23.59 -3.11
CA THR A 428 -20.17 -23.09 -3.65
C THR A 428 -20.02 -22.35 -4.99
N VAL A 429 -18.80 -22.00 -5.40
CA VAL A 429 -18.55 -21.21 -6.62
C VAL A 429 -18.73 -22.07 -7.87
N THR A 430 -19.69 -21.73 -8.70
CA THR A 430 -19.99 -22.43 -9.97
C THR A 430 -19.34 -21.77 -11.19
N ASN A 431 -19.08 -20.48 -11.15
CA ASN A 431 -18.46 -19.73 -12.25
C ASN A 431 -17.02 -20.19 -12.49
N LYS A 432 -16.71 -20.67 -13.69
CA LYS A 432 -15.39 -21.24 -14.05
C LYS A 432 -14.27 -20.24 -13.96
N THR A 433 -14.51 -18.98 -14.34
CA THR A 433 -13.50 -17.91 -14.28
C THR A 433 -13.17 -17.57 -12.84
N THR A 434 -14.18 -17.36 -11.99
CA THR A 434 -14.01 -17.13 -10.56
C THR A 434 -13.26 -18.30 -9.92
N ARG A 435 -13.65 -19.55 -10.20
CA ARG A 435 -12.93 -20.74 -9.70
C ARG A 435 -11.44 -20.76 -10.09
N LYS A 436 -11.10 -20.31 -11.29
CA LYS A 436 -9.71 -20.29 -11.74
C LYS A 436 -8.84 -19.33 -10.92
N TYR A 437 -9.34 -18.13 -10.64
CA TYR A 437 -8.54 -17.05 -10.05
C TYR A 437 -8.69 -16.88 -8.53
N CYS A 438 -9.76 -17.43 -7.94
CA CYS A 438 -10.06 -17.30 -6.51
C CYS A 438 -9.86 -18.62 -5.75
N LYS A 439 -8.86 -19.41 -6.10
CA LYS A 439 -8.55 -20.67 -5.39
C LYS A 439 -8.09 -20.37 -3.96
N PRO A 440 -8.46 -21.24 -2.98
CA PRO A 440 -7.89 -21.18 -1.65
C PRO A 440 -6.36 -21.24 -1.71
N VAL A 441 -5.72 -20.45 -0.86
CA VAL A 441 -4.27 -20.45 -0.67
C VAL A 441 -3.94 -20.75 0.79
N ASN A 442 -2.80 -21.33 1.07
CA ASN A 442 -2.36 -21.53 2.44
C ASN A 442 -2.18 -20.18 3.13
N SER A 443 -2.81 -20.04 4.29
CA SER A 443 -2.57 -18.92 5.18
C SER A 443 -1.22 -19.10 5.88
N PHE A 444 -0.40 -18.05 5.91
CA PHE A 444 0.90 -18.02 6.60
C PHE A 444 0.77 -17.65 8.08
N HIS A 445 -0.45 -17.36 8.53
CA HIS A 445 -0.79 -16.97 9.90
C HIS A 445 -1.82 -17.94 10.52
N MET A 446 -1.79 -19.19 10.09
CA MET A 446 -2.55 -20.29 10.67
C MET A 446 -1.73 -21.02 11.73
N PHE A 447 -2.38 -21.39 12.83
CA PHE A 447 -1.80 -22.10 13.96
C PHE A 447 -2.68 -23.29 14.33
N ARG A 448 -2.10 -24.34 14.93
CA ARG A 448 -2.84 -25.51 15.39
C ARG A 448 -2.32 -26.08 16.71
N ILE A 449 -3.19 -26.75 17.42
CA ILE A 449 -2.85 -27.56 18.60
C ILE A 449 -3.81 -28.75 18.74
N LYS A 450 -3.31 -29.87 19.25
CA LYS A 450 -4.17 -30.99 19.64
C LYS A 450 -4.67 -30.73 21.07
N PRO A 451 -6.01 -30.57 21.27
CA PRO A 451 -6.57 -30.38 22.63
C PRO A 451 -6.38 -31.60 23.48
N SER A 452 -6.44 -31.43 24.79
CA SER A 452 -6.39 -32.55 25.76
C SER A 452 -7.58 -33.49 25.55
N GLU A 453 -7.38 -34.75 25.89
CA GLU A 453 -8.43 -35.77 25.79
C GLU A 453 -9.64 -35.40 26.66
N GLY A 454 -10.83 -35.54 26.11
CA GLY A 454 -12.08 -35.24 26.81
C GLY A 454 -12.48 -33.75 26.84
N ILE A 455 -11.63 -32.84 26.41
CA ILE A 455 -11.94 -31.43 26.33
C ILE A 455 -12.92 -31.14 25.15
N ARG A 456 -13.87 -30.23 25.37
CA ARG A 456 -14.88 -29.81 24.40
C ARG A 456 -14.94 -28.29 24.22
N GLU A 457 -14.11 -27.57 24.93
CA GLU A 457 -13.98 -26.09 24.81
C GLU A 457 -12.57 -25.64 25.19
N GLY A 458 -12.19 -24.48 24.69
CA GLY A 458 -10.94 -23.84 25.05
C GLY A 458 -10.87 -22.42 24.49
N GLU A 459 -9.74 -21.82 24.72
CA GLU A 459 -9.51 -20.42 24.37
C GLU A 459 -8.10 -20.25 23.77
N VAL A 460 -8.04 -19.54 22.64
CA VAL A 460 -6.80 -19.05 22.06
C VAL A 460 -6.52 -17.65 22.61
N ARG A 461 -5.28 -17.42 23.06
CA ARG A 461 -4.78 -16.10 23.47
C ARG A 461 -3.50 -15.76 22.75
N VAL A 462 -3.38 -14.52 22.30
CA VAL A 462 -2.17 -14.02 21.66
C VAL A 462 -2.01 -12.54 21.91
N THR A 463 -0.79 -12.09 22.15
CA THR A 463 -0.47 -10.66 22.30
C THR A 463 0.24 -10.18 21.04
N ASP A 464 -0.22 -9.08 20.45
CA ASP A 464 0.44 -8.48 19.29
C ASP A 464 1.76 -7.80 19.68
N ARG A 465 2.52 -7.33 18.68
CA ARG A 465 3.79 -6.64 18.89
C ARG A 465 3.66 -5.30 19.66
N PHE A 466 2.44 -4.77 19.79
CA PHE A 466 2.14 -3.52 20.47
C PHE A 466 1.60 -3.73 21.89
N GLY A 467 1.52 -4.99 22.35
CA GLY A 467 1.08 -5.35 23.69
C GLY A 467 -0.45 -5.55 23.85
N ASN A 468 -1.22 -5.54 22.75
CA ASN A 468 -2.66 -5.80 22.81
C ASN A 468 -2.92 -7.31 22.89
N LEU A 469 -3.68 -7.74 23.90
CA LEU A 469 -4.10 -9.11 24.06
C LEU A 469 -5.41 -9.37 23.31
N TYR A 470 -5.39 -10.37 22.44
CA TYR A 470 -6.57 -10.89 21.75
C TYR A 470 -6.91 -12.28 22.21
N THR A 471 -8.21 -12.55 22.37
CA THR A 471 -8.68 -13.85 22.87
C THR A 471 -9.89 -14.30 22.07
N GLN A 472 -9.99 -15.61 21.81
CA GLN A 472 -11.19 -16.21 21.24
C GLN A 472 -11.44 -17.60 21.78
N LYS A 473 -12.67 -17.83 22.29
CA LYS A 473 -13.15 -19.13 22.74
C LYS A 473 -13.69 -19.94 21.57
N VAL A 474 -13.57 -21.25 21.70
CA VAL A 474 -14.16 -22.23 20.78
C VAL A 474 -14.68 -23.42 21.60
N SER A 475 -15.82 -23.97 21.16
CA SER A 475 -16.44 -25.18 21.76
C SER A 475 -16.92 -26.11 20.65
N TRP A 476 -16.99 -27.44 20.94
CA TRP A 476 -17.40 -28.48 19.99
C TRP A 476 -18.00 -29.72 20.66
#